data_b524f3f045083217e8ac543218aa69c0
#
_entry.id   b524f3f045083217e8ac543218aa69c0
#
_cell.length_a   1.000
_cell.length_b   1.000
_cell.length_c   1.000
_cell.angle_alpha   90.00
_cell.angle_beta   90.00
_cell.angle_gamma   90.00
#
_symmetry.space_group_name_H-M   'P 1'
#
loop_
_entity.id
_entity.type
_entity.pdbx_description
1 polymer ?
#
loop_
_entity_poly.entity_id
_entity_poly.type
_entity_poly.pdbx_seq_one_letter_code
_entity_poly.pdbx_strand_id
1 'polypeptide(L)'
;MTKIPTLSQRLCSIWGYAIVLATMQSVSLNAFAVDEMVRTEKGTLRIQILAEGLDYPWGMAFLPDGRILVTERTGSLRIVGSDGLEKKAIRGLPEITVRGQGGLLDLALDPDFVNNRYVYLSYAAKGKDGIGTEVARGRLDDMRLEDVEVLFRATPKGSGGRHFGSRLVFDPAGRLYITLGDRGDRPRAQRLDDHAGSVIRITADGEVPKDNPFTGRPGARAEIFSIGNRNVQGASLHPDTGELWSHEHGPQGGDELNIIRAGVNYGWPVITYGVNYMTGTRIGEGTHKKGMAQPLHYWVPSIAPSGMTFYTGDQFPQWRGNIFLGSLKFRQLVRLEIDGERVVHEERMLEDRPVSYTHLTLQTTSP
;
A
#
# COMPACT_ATOMS: atom_id res chain seq x y z
N MET A 1 -80.08 29.72 34.20
CA MET A 1 -80.78 30.83 33.54
C MET A 1 -80.06 31.18 32.30
N THR A 2 -80.61 30.64 31.22
CA THR A 2 -81.13 31.47 30.10
C THR A 2 -80.00 32.20 29.31
N LYS A 3 -79.78 32.15 28.04
CA LYS A 3 -80.55 31.70 26.84
C LYS A 3 -79.60 31.71 25.67
N ILE A 4 -79.80 30.78 24.72
CA ILE A 4 -79.45 30.89 23.31
C ILE A 4 -80.42 31.92 22.70
N PRO A 5 -80.07 32.64 21.64
CA PRO A 5 -80.28 32.20 20.28
C PRO A 5 -79.30 32.77 19.23
N THR A 6 -79.09 32.08 18.18
CA THR A 6 -79.64 31.83 16.81
C THR A 6 -78.98 32.65 15.71
N LEU A 7 -78.49 31.81 14.70
CA LEU A 7 -78.55 31.94 13.26
C LEU A 7 -78.68 33.30 12.54
N SER A 8 -77.83 33.58 11.58
CA SER A 8 -78.18 33.69 10.14
C SER A 8 -77.00 34.14 9.29
N GLN A 9 -76.59 33.28 8.38
CA GLN A 9 -76.74 33.42 6.93
C GLN A 9 -75.80 34.39 6.17
N ARG A 10 -75.01 33.74 5.33
CA ARG A 10 -74.66 34.07 3.93
C ARG A 10 -73.63 35.16 3.65
N LEU A 11 -72.51 34.79 3.01
CA LEU A 11 -72.39 34.94 1.54
C LEU A 11 -70.96 34.49 1.08
N CYS A 12 -70.98 33.88 -0.08
CA CYS A 12 -69.84 33.41 -0.87
C CYS A 12 -68.74 34.44 -1.06
N SER A 13 -67.49 34.00 -0.99
CA SER A 13 -66.48 34.43 -1.96
C SER A 13 -65.45 33.34 -2.14
N ILE A 14 -65.39 32.86 -3.36
CA ILE A 14 -64.42 31.92 -3.94
C ILE A 14 -63.08 32.66 -4.03
N TRP A 15 -62.08 32.20 -3.31
CA TRP A 15 -60.69 32.57 -3.60
C TRP A 15 -59.86 31.30 -3.66
N GLY A 16 -59.27 31.13 -4.85
CA GLY A 16 -58.53 29.92 -5.23
C GLY A 16 -57.31 29.66 -4.39
N TYR A 17 -57.16 28.41 -4.00
CA TYR A 17 -55.92 27.88 -3.51
C TYR A 17 -54.93 27.79 -4.65
N ALA A 18 -53.97 28.72 -4.72
CA ALA A 18 -52.80 28.58 -5.53
C ALA A 18 -51.89 27.56 -4.78
N ILE A 19 -51.85 26.34 -5.28
CA ILE A 19 -50.86 25.33 -4.91
C ILE A 19 -49.52 25.82 -5.46
N VAL A 20 -48.69 26.40 -4.59
CA VAL A 20 -47.27 26.64 -4.88
C VAL A 20 -46.59 25.28 -4.77
N LEU A 21 -46.44 24.60 -5.90
CA LEU A 21 -45.50 23.51 -6.07
C LEU A 21 -44.08 24.10 -5.93
N ALA A 22 -43.55 24.05 -4.70
CA ALA A 22 -42.14 24.25 -4.48
C ALA A 22 -41.42 23.05 -5.11
N THR A 23 -40.92 23.22 -6.32
CA THR A 23 -39.93 22.34 -6.89
C THR A 23 -38.70 22.41 -6.00
N MET A 24 -38.54 21.43 -5.10
CA MET A 24 -37.25 21.14 -4.50
C MET A 24 -36.31 20.76 -5.64
N GLN A 25 -35.61 21.74 -6.18
CA GLN A 25 -34.37 21.47 -6.87
C GLN A 25 -33.46 20.81 -5.82
N SER A 26 -33.28 19.50 -5.97
CA SER A 26 -32.19 18.79 -5.33
C SER A 26 -30.89 19.46 -5.79
N VAL A 27 -30.39 20.36 -4.98
CA VAL A 27 -29.01 20.80 -5.07
C VAL A 27 -28.21 19.54 -4.80
N SER A 28 -27.71 18.91 -5.83
CA SER A 28 -26.65 17.93 -5.73
C SER A 28 -25.50 18.67 -5.03
N LEU A 29 -25.30 18.41 -3.75
CA LEU A 29 -24.08 18.73 -3.08
C LEU A 29 -23.00 17.87 -3.77
N ASN A 30 -22.40 18.44 -4.83
CA ASN A 30 -21.09 17.99 -5.23
C ASN A 30 -20.22 18.15 -3.98
N ALA A 31 -19.82 17.02 -3.40
CA ALA A 31 -18.84 17.01 -2.32
C ALA A 31 -17.64 17.81 -2.86
N PHE A 32 -17.41 18.98 -2.28
CA PHE A 32 -16.29 19.82 -2.65
C PHE A 32 -15.03 19.05 -2.34
N ALA A 33 -14.29 18.68 -3.38
CA ALA A 33 -12.92 18.25 -3.23
C ALA A 33 -12.21 19.30 -2.37
N VAL A 34 -11.70 18.91 -1.22
CA VAL A 34 -10.90 19.82 -0.38
C VAL A 34 -9.71 20.20 -1.25
N ASP A 35 -9.69 21.45 -1.68
CA ASP A 35 -8.61 22.04 -2.45
C ASP A 35 -7.78 22.87 -1.47
N GLU A 36 -6.73 22.28 -0.96
CA GLU A 36 -5.93 22.87 0.09
C GLU A 36 -4.50 23.08 -0.38
N MET A 37 -3.97 24.26 -0.08
CA MET A 37 -2.58 24.61 -0.33
C MET A 37 -1.76 24.41 0.95
N VAL A 38 -0.74 23.57 0.87
CA VAL A 38 0.17 23.28 1.99
C VAL A 38 1.57 23.72 1.63
N ARG A 39 2.19 24.52 2.50
CA ARG A 39 3.58 24.91 2.36
C ARG A 39 4.50 23.77 2.75
N THR A 40 5.57 23.60 1.97
CA THR A 40 6.68 22.69 2.23
C THR A 40 7.98 23.50 2.21
N GLU A 41 9.10 22.89 2.60
CA GLU A 41 10.41 23.55 2.57
C GLU A 41 10.82 24.04 1.17
N LYS A 42 10.41 23.31 0.13
CA LYS A 42 10.84 23.57 -1.26
C LYS A 42 9.70 24.01 -2.19
N GLY A 43 8.52 24.33 -1.65
CA GLY A 43 7.40 24.77 -2.49
C GLY A 43 6.04 24.69 -1.81
N THR A 44 4.98 24.77 -2.60
CA THR A 44 3.60 24.67 -2.12
C THR A 44 2.89 23.53 -2.85
N LEU A 45 2.30 22.63 -2.10
CA LEU A 45 1.46 21.52 -2.59
C LEU A 45 0.01 21.95 -2.67
N ARG A 46 -0.64 21.55 -3.73
CA ARG A 46 -2.10 21.52 -3.82
C ARG A 46 -2.59 20.10 -3.53
N ILE A 47 -3.47 19.95 -2.55
CA ILE A 47 -4.04 18.66 -2.16
C ILE A 47 -5.46 18.56 -2.67
N GLN A 48 -5.78 17.48 -3.39
CA GLN A 48 -7.10 17.16 -3.86
C GLN A 48 -7.53 15.79 -3.35
N ILE A 49 -8.78 15.68 -2.89
CA ILE A 49 -9.42 14.39 -2.60
C ILE A 49 -10.08 13.90 -3.88
N LEU A 50 -9.60 12.78 -4.42
CA LEU A 50 -10.14 12.20 -5.65
C LEU A 50 -11.32 11.26 -5.40
N ALA A 51 -11.37 10.61 -4.24
CA ALA A 51 -12.43 9.68 -3.88
C ALA A 51 -12.56 9.54 -2.36
N GLU A 52 -13.76 9.26 -1.92
CA GLU A 52 -14.11 8.91 -0.54
C GLU A 52 -14.80 7.54 -0.50
N GLY A 53 -14.97 6.96 0.69
CA GLY A 53 -15.71 5.71 0.89
C GLY A 53 -14.93 4.44 0.61
N LEU A 54 -13.60 4.51 0.48
CA LEU A 54 -12.72 3.33 0.43
C LEU A 54 -12.60 2.69 1.83
N ASP A 55 -12.64 1.35 1.88
CA ASP A 55 -12.57 0.56 3.11
C ASP A 55 -11.16 -0.04 3.30
N TYR A 56 -10.37 0.56 4.18
CA TYR A 56 -8.97 0.18 4.42
C TYR A 56 -8.14 0.05 3.13
N PRO A 57 -8.03 1.11 2.29
CA PRO A 57 -7.24 1.05 1.06
C PRO A 57 -5.79 0.69 1.37
N TRP A 58 -5.20 -0.23 0.58
CA TRP A 58 -3.88 -0.75 0.88
C TRP A 58 -2.86 -0.52 -0.25
N GLY A 59 -3.18 -0.85 -1.48
CA GLY A 59 -2.35 -0.65 -2.66
C GLY A 59 -3.12 0.07 -3.76
N MET A 60 -2.42 0.72 -4.70
CA MET A 60 -3.03 1.37 -5.85
C MET A 60 -2.11 1.33 -7.07
N ALA A 61 -2.72 1.33 -8.27
CA ALA A 61 -2.01 1.44 -9.53
C ALA A 61 -2.81 2.30 -10.52
N PHE A 62 -2.10 3.11 -11.31
CA PHE A 62 -2.72 3.91 -12.36
C PHE A 62 -2.89 3.09 -13.63
N LEU A 63 -4.10 3.06 -14.15
CA LEU A 63 -4.39 2.50 -15.47
C LEU A 63 -3.95 3.46 -16.57
N PRO A 64 -3.63 2.97 -17.78
CA PRO A 64 -3.23 3.82 -18.90
C PRO A 64 -4.28 4.85 -19.32
N ASP A 65 -5.55 4.62 -18.98
CA ASP A 65 -6.67 5.53 -19.25
C ASP A 65 -6.89 6.59 -18.15
N GLY A 66 -6.00 6.65 -17.16
CA GLY A 66 -6.04 7.60 -16.05
C GLY A 66 -6.89 7.19 -14.85
N ARG A 67 -7.65 6.09 -14.95
CA ARG A 67 -8.34 5.52 -13.78
C ARG A 67 -7.34 4.90 -12.81
N ILE A 68 -7.75 4.71 -11.56
CA ILE A 68 -6.90 4.14 -10.52
C ILE A 68 -7.52 2.85 -9.99
N LEU A 69 -6.78 1.75 -10.01
CA LEU A 69 -7.11 0.55 -9.28
C LEU A 69 -6.69 0.73 -7.83
N VAL A 70 -7.57 0.34 -6.89
CA VAL A 70 -7.29 0.40 -5.45
C VAL A 70 -7.72 -0.92 -4.80
N THR A 71 -6.81 -1.55 -4.07
CA THR A 71 -7.14 -2.69 -3.23
C THR A 71 -7.66 -2.23 -1.88
N GLU A 72 -8.75 -2.84 -1.43
CA GLU A 72 -9.25 -2.71 -0.07
C GLU A 72 -8.87 -3.96 0.72
N ARG A 73 -8.20 -3.79 1.86
CA ARG A 73 -7.74 -4.92 2.68
C ARG A 73 -8.84 -5.90 3.05
N THR A 74 -10.07 -5.43 3.10
CA THR A 74 -11.28 -6.24 3.34
C THR A 74 -11.63 -7.20 2.20
N GLY A 75 -10.92 -7.16 1.07
CA GLY A 75 -11.02 -8.13 -0.01
C GLY A 75 -11.66 -7.61 -1.28
N SER A 76 -11.80 -6.30 -1.46
CA SER A 76 -12.35 -5.70 -2.67
C SER A 76 -11.25 -5.06 -3.53
N LEU A 77 -11.39 -5.14 -4.84
CA LEU A 77 -10.62 -4.37 -5.81
C LEU A 77 -11.55 -3.32 -6.42
N ARG A 78 -11.17 -2.04 -6.27
CA ARG A 78 -12.01 -0.90 -6.65
C ARG A 78 -11.38 -0.11 -7.78
N ILE A 79 -12.22 0.67 -8.48
CA ILE A 79 -11.78 1.65 -9.47
C ILE A 79 -12.17 3.05 -8.98
N VAL A 80 -11.23 3.98 -9.08
CA VAL A 80 -11.47 5.41 -8.95
C VAL A 80 -11.31 6.02 -10.34
N GLY A 81 -12.38 6.61 -10.85
CA GLY A 81 -12.44 7.31 -12.13
C GLY A 81 -12.47 8.83 -11.96
N SER A 82 -12.73 9.55 -13.04
CA SER A 82 -12.91 11.02 -13.03
C SER A 82 -14.02 11.51 -12.10
N ASP A 83 -15.07 10.69 -11.93
CA ASP A 83 -16.26 11.01 -11.13
C ASP A 83 -16.16 10.46 -9.69
N GLY A 84 -14.99 9.99 -9.30
CA GLY A 84 -14.70 9.42 -7.98
C GLY A 84 -14.76 7.88 -7.96
N LEU A 85 -15.16 7.32 -6.82
CA LEU A 85 -15.17 5.87 -6.60
C LEU A 85 -16.31 5.19 -7.36
N GLU A 86 -15.97 4.22 -8.22
CA GLU A 86 -16.96 3.39 -8.92
C GLU A 86 -17.82 2.59 -7.93
N LYS A 87 -19.15 2.54 -8.20
CA LYS A 87 -20.12 1.88 -7.30
C LYS A 87 -19.87 0.38 -7.16
N LYS A 88 -19.43 -0.28 -8.23
CA LYS A 88 -19.20 -1.74 -8.25
C LYS A 88 -17.71 -2.04 -8.05
N ALA A 89 -17.43 -3.09 -7.28
CA ALA A 89 -16.10 -3.66 -7.20
C ALA A 89 -15.82 -4.59 -8.39
N ILE A 90 -14.54 -4.75 -8.71
CA ILE A 90 -14.07 -5.73 -9.70
C ILE A 90 -14.32 -7.14 -9.14
N ARG A 91 -14.85 -8.03 -9.97
CA ARG A 91 -15.12 -9.44 -9.63
C ARG A 91 -14.00 -10.36 -10.11
N GLY A 92 -14.05 -11.63 -9.72
CA GLY A 92 -13.10 -12.65 -10.18
C GLY A 92 -11.82 -12.70 -9.37
N LEU A 93 -11.77 -12.09 -8.20
CA LEU A 93 -10.64 -12.16 -7.29
C LEU A 93 -10.41 -13.58 -6.76
N PRO A 94 -9.18 -13.96 -6.39
CA PRO A 94 -8.92 -15.21 -5.67
C PRO A 94 -9.60 -15.21 -4.28
N GLU A 95 -9.61 -16.36 -3.62
CA GLU A 95 -10.11 -16.46 -2.25
C GLU A 95 -9.18 -15.75 -1.26
N ILE A 96 -9.66 -14.66 -0.66
CA ILE A 96 -8.91 -13.80 0.24
C ILE A 96 -9.29 -14.09 1.69
N THR A 97 -8.30 -14.28 2.54
CA THR A 97 -8.49 -14.47 3.98
C THR A 97 -8.21 -13.18 4.72
N VAL A 98 -9.24 -12.53 5.26
CA VAL A 98 -9.11 -11.31 6.07
C VAL A 98 -8.88 -11.70 7.52
N ARG A 99 -7.66 -11.44 8.04
CA ARG A 99 -7.30 -11.70 9.44
C ARG A 99 -6.15 -10.81 9.91
N GLY A 100 -6.41 -10.00 10.91
CA GLY A 100 -5.42 -9.06 11.46
C GLY A 100 -4.94 -8.07 10.41
N GLN A 101 -3.66 -8.09 10.07
CA GLN A 101 -3.07 -7.26 9.02
C GLN A 101 -3.27 -7.84 7.61
N GLY A 102 -3.68 -9.10 7.49
CA GLY A 102 -3.88 -9.77 6.21
C GLY A 102 -5.25 -9.49 5.59
N GLY A 103 -5.31 -9.63 4.28
CA GLY A 103 -6.47 -9.38 3.43
C GLY A 103 -6.02 -9.29 1.98
N LEU A 104 -6.69 -8.50 1.15
CA LEU A 104 -6.19 -8.07 -0.15
C LEU A 104 -5.19 -6.93 0.10
N LEU A 105 -3.97 -7.07 -0.41
CA LEU A 105 -2.86 -6.19 -0.04
C LEU A 105 -2.41 -5.37 -1.24
N ASP A 106 -1.27 -5.66 -1.84
CA ASP A 106 -0.77 -4.85 -2.94
C ASP A 106 -1.30 -5.29 -4.31
N LEU A 107 -1.13 -4.41 -5.28
CA LEU A 107 -1.33 -4.72 -6.68
C LEU A 107 -0.22 -4.08 -7.53
N ALA A 108 0.08 -4.73 -8.65
CA ALA A 108 0.94 -4.19 -9.69
C ALA A 108 0.34 -4.48 -11.05
N LEU A 109 0.53 -3.57 -12.01
CA LEU A 109 0.25 -3.85 -13.41
C LEU A 109 1.45 -4.55 -14.03
N ASP A 110 1.19 -5.43 -14.98
CA ASP A 110 2.23 -5.98 -15.83
C ASP A 110 2.98 -4.85 -16.56
N PRO A 111 4.31 -4.93 -16.75
CA PRO A 111 5.03 -3.94 -17.54
C PRO A 111 4.47 -3.76 -18.97
N ASP A 112 3.85 -4.81 -19.53
CA ASP A 112 3.17 -4.77 -20.84
C ASP A 112 1.64 -4.74 -20.73
N PHE A 113 1.11 -4.12 -19.65
CA PHE A 113 -0.32 -4.08 -19.35
C PHE A 113 -1.19 -3.57 -20.51
N VAL A 114 -0.68 -2.64 -21.30
CA VAL A 114 -1.41 -2.10 -22.47
C VAL A 114 -1.84 -3.20 -23.44
N ASN A 115 -1.00 -4.22 -23.61
CA ASN A 115 -1.26 -5.34 -24.53
C ASN A 115 -1.92 -6.53 -23.82
N ASN A 116 -1.43 -6.91 -22.64
CA ASN A 116 -1.86 -8.15 -21.99
C ASN A 116 -2.92 -7.96 -20.89
N ARG A 117 -3.07 -6.74 -20.36
CA ARG A 117 -4.02 -6.37 -19.30
C ARG A 117 -3.88 -7.17 -18.00
N TYR A 118 -2.70 -7.72 -17.73
CA TYR A 118 -2.46 -8.46 -16.49
C TYR A 118 -2.32 -7.56 -15.28
N VAL A 119 -3.03 -7.94 -14.21
CA VAL A 119 -2.96 -7.35 -12.87
C VAL A 119 -2.47 -8.42 -11.92
N TYR A 120 -1.45 -8.11 -11.14
CA TYR A 120 -0.92 -8.95 -10.08
C TYR A 120 -1.45 -8.46 -8.75
N LEU A 121 -1.87 -9.40 -7.91
CA LEU A 121 -2.42 -9.13 -6.59
C LEU A 121 -1.66 -9.93 -5.54
N SER A 122 -1.21 -9.28 -4.48
CA SER A 122 -0.76 -9.98 -3.28
C SER A 122 -1.87 -9.99 -2.24
N TYR A 123 -2.06 -11.11 -1.58
CA TYR A 123 -3.14 -11.28 -0.62
C TYR A 123 -2.81 -12.34 0.43
N ALA A 124 -3.51 -12.30 1.54
CA ALA A 124 -3.46 -13.35 2.54
C ALA A 124 -4.40 -14.49 2.16
N ALA A 125 -3.89 -15.70 2.13
CA ALA A 125 -4.65 -16.91 1.81
C ALA A 125 -4.46 -18.00 2.86
N LYS A 126 -5.56 -18.72 3.17
CA LYS A 126 -5.55 -19.89 4.03
C LYS A 126 -4.90 -21.07 3.32
N GLY A 127 -4.19 -21.89 4.06
CA GLY A 127 -3.64 -23.16 3.62
C GLY A 127 -3.61 -24.18 4.74
N LYS A 128 -2.98 -25.32 4.49
CA LYS A 128 -2.93 -26.43 5.44
C LYS A 128 -2.31 -26.02 6.79
N ASP A 129 -1.25 -25.21 6.75
CA ASP A 129 -0.44 -24.88 7.93
C ASP A 129 -0.71 -23.44 8.45
N GLY A 130 -1.85 -22.84 8.06
CA GLY A 130 -2.23 -21.50 8.50
C GLY A 130 -2.51 -20.53 7.38
N ILE A 131 -2.14 -19.24 7.57
CA ILE A 131 -2.37 -18.16 6.63
C ILE A 131 -1.02 -17.58 6.20
N GLY A 132 -0.85 -17.30 4.91
CA GLY A 132 0.38 -16.70 4.36
C GLY A 132 0.08 -15.84 3.15
N THR A 133 1.08 -15.07 2.71
CA THR A 133 0.99 -14.28 1.50
C THR A 133 1.00 -15.19 0.27
N GLU A 134 0.09 -14.93 -0.65
CA GLU A 134 0.09 -15.48 -2.01
C GLU A 134 0.08 -14.33 -3.01
N VAL A 135 0.53 -14.62 -4.23
CA VAL A 135 0.45 -13.70 -5.37
C VAL A 135 -0.27 -14.41 -6.50
N ALA A 136 -1.29 -13.76 -7.03
CA ALA A 136 -2.01 -14.21 -8.21
C ALA A 136 -1.92 -13.16 -9.31
N ARG A 137 -2.03 -13.62 -10.57
CA ARG A 137 -2.19 -12.80 -11.76
C ARG A 137 -3.56 -13.07 -12.37
N GLY A 138 -4.22 -12.04 -12.90
CA GLY A 138 -5.44 -12.17 -13.67
C GLY A 138 -5.52 -11.11 -14.76
N ARG A 139 -6.21 -11.39 -15.85
CA ARG A 139 -6.44 -10.45 -16.94
C ARG A 139 -7.64 -9.56 -16.61
N LEU A 140 -7.43 -8.26 -16.57
CA LEU A 140 -8.50 -7.29 -16.31
C LEU A 140 -9.34 -7.11 -17.58
N ASP A 141 -10.60 -7.51 -17.52
CA ASP A 141 -11.60 -7.30 -18.56
C ASP A 141 -12.81 -6.62 -17.99
N ASP A 142 -13.02 -5.35 -18.36
CA ASP A 142 -14.01 -4.46 -17.77
C ASP A 142 -13.97 -4.49 -16.22
N MET A 143 -15.02 -4.97 -15.58
CA MET A 143 -15.17 -5.06 -14.12
C MET A 143 -14.93 -6.48 -13.59
N ARG A 144 -14.01 -7.23 -14.23
CA ARG A 144 -13.70 -8.61 -13.85
C ARG A 144 -12.22 -8.95 -14.09
N LEU A 145 -11.65 -9.72 -13.19
CA LEU A 145 -10.42 -10.47 -13.46
C LEU A 145 -10.78 -11.84 -14.02
N GLU A 146 -10.24 -12.17 -15.18
CA GLU A 146 -10.36 -13.44 -15.83
C GLU A 146 -9.04 -14.20 -15.80
N ASP A 147 -9.10 -15.52 -16.02
CA ASP A 147 -7.93 -16.40 -16.10
C ASP A 147 -7.00 -16.25 -14.88
N VAL A 148 -7.59 -16.17 -13.69
CA VAL A 148 -6.84 -15.93 -12.44
C VAL A 148 -6.04 -17.17 -12.08
N GLU A 149 -4.73 -17.02 -11.98
CA GLU A 149 -3.79 -18.07 -11.58
C GLU A 149 -2.90 -17.62 -10.43
N VAL A 150 -2.52 -18.56 -9.54
CA VAL A 150 -1.65 -18.29 -8.40
C VAL A 150 -0.20 -18.62 -8.78
N LEU A 151 0.63 -17.58 -8.84
CA LEU A 151 2.03 -17.65 -9.24
C LEU A 151 2.99 -17.97 -8.09
N PHE A 152 2.65 -17.50 -6.88
CA PHE A 152 3.51 -17.67 -5.71
C PHE A 152 2.68 -17.97 -4.44
N ARG A 153 3.21 -18.86 -3.61
CA ARG A 153 2.66 -19.18 -2.28
C ARG A 153 3.78 -19.19 -1.25
N ALA A 154 3.73 -18.26 -0.30
CA ALA A 154 4.65 -18.28 0.83
C ALA A 154 4.46 -19.57 1.66
N THR A 155 5.55 -20.28 1.89
CA THR A 155 5.57 -21.55 2.64
C THR A 155 6.79 -21.61 3.57
N PRO A 156 6.62 -22.23 4.75
CA PRO A 156 5.37 -22.65 5.36
C PRO A 156 4.49 -21.45 5.69
N LYS A 157 3.17 -21.63 5.70
CA LYS A 157 2.26 -20.61 6.23
C LYS A 157 2.35 -20.58 7.76
N GLY A 158 1.72 -19.59 8.39
CA GLY A 158 1.76 -19.43 9.84
C GLY A 158 0.40 -19.10 10.44
N SER A 159 0.24 -19.33 11.73
CA SER A 159 -1.01 -19.04 12.45
C SER A 159 -1.22 -17.56 12.76
N GLY A 160 -0.16 -16.74 12.71
CA GLY A 160 -0.19 -15.32 13.06
C GLY A 160 -0.95 -14.44 12.06
N GLY A 161 -1.61 -13.40 12.58
CA GLY A 161 -2.36 -12.42 11.78
C GLY A 161 -1.56 -11.14 11.48
N ARG A 162 -0.22 -11.16 11.51
CA ARG A 162 0.61 -9.96 11.34
C ARG A 162 1.82 -10.22 10.44
N HIS A 163 2.46 -9.14 9.99
CA HIS A 163 3.69 -9.10 9.21
C HIS A 163 3.58 -9.93 7.92
N PHE A 164 2.71 -9.53 7.01
CA PHE A 164 2.53 -10.19 5.71
C PHE A 164 3.53 -9.66 4.68
N GLY A 165 4.13 -8.47 4.88
CA GLY A 165 4.89 -7.76 3.85
C GLY A 165 3.99 -7.37 2.69
N SER A 166 4.20 -7.96 1.52
CA SER A 166 3.29 -8.05 0.36
C SER A 166 3.46 -6.99 -0.72
N ARG A 167 4.47 -6.12 -0.71
CA ARG A 167 4.72 -5.21 -1.83
C ARG A 167 5.15 -5.96 -3.08
N LEU A 168 4.65 -5.50 -4.22
CA LEU A 168 4.90 -6.03 -5.55
C LEU A 168 5.62 -4.97 -6.39
N VAL A 169 6.81 -5.29 -6.89
CA VAL A 169 7.60 -4.39 -7.72
C VAL A 169 8.19 -5.14 -8.91
N PHE A 170 7.86 -4.71 -10.13
CA PHE A 170 8.50 -5.21 -11.33
C PHE A 170 9.80 -4.47 -11.60
N ASP A 171 10.85 -5.19 -11.99
CA ASP A 171 12.04 -4.57 -12.56
C ASP A 171 11.93 -4.41 -14.09
N PRO A 172 12.83 -3.63 -14.71
CA PRO A 172 12.80 -3.43 -16.16
C PRO A 172 12.99 -4.70 -16.99
N ALA A 173 13.49 -5.78 -16.38
CA ALA A 173 13.63 -7.10 -17.04
C ALA A 173 12.37 -7.97 -16.91
N GLY A 174 11.28 -7.43 -16.34
CA GLY A 174 10.01 -8.14 -16.14
C GLY A 174 10.04 -9.16 -15.00
N ARG A 175 10.97 -9.03 -14.04
CA ARG A 175 11.00 -9.87 -12.85
C ARG A 175 10.22 -9.20 -11.73
N LEU A 176 9.41 -9.98 -11.03
CA LEU A 176 8.56 -9.53 -9.93
C LEU A 176 9.24 -9.76 -8.59
N TYR A 177 9.48 -8.70 -7.84
CA TYR A 177 9.84 -8.75 -6.44
C TYR A 177 8.59 -8.76 -5.57
N ILE A 178 8.59 -9.65 -4.56
CA ILE A 178 7.51 -9.80 -3.58
C ILE A 178 8.14 -9.68 -2.20
N THR A 179 7.73 -8.70 -1.43
CA THR A 179 8.25 -8.54 -0.07
C THR A 179 7.43 -9.35 0.93
N LEU A 180 8.08 -9.96 1.90
CA LEU A 180 7.42 -10.75 2.94
C LEU A 180 7.82 -10.27 4.34
N GLY A 181 7.03 -10.66 5.34
CA GLY A 181 7.33 -10.43 6.74
C GLY A 181 7.55 -11.73 7.51
N ASP A 182 8.12 -11.63 8.72
CA ASP A 182 8.44 -12.76 9.60
C ASP A 182 7.22 -13.49 10.17
N ARG A 183 6.00 -13.04 9.88
CA ARG A 183 4.72 -13.57 10.37
C ARG A 183 4.58 -13.54 11.89
N GLY A 184 5.43 -12.73 12.58
CA GLY A 184 5.51 -12.64 14.03
C GLY A 184 6.30 -13.76 14.69
N ASP A 185 6.97 -14.59 13.91
CA ASP A 185 7.89 -15.65 14.35
C ASP A 185 9.31 -15.29 13.89
N ARG A 186 10.00 -14.54 14.72
CA ARG A 186 11.26 -13.87 14.42
C ARG A 186 12.35 -14.76 13.81
N PRO A 187 12.63 -15.99 14.36
CA PRO A 187 13.67 -16.86 13.84
C PRO A 187 13.51 -17.25 12.37
N ARG A 188 12.28 -17.24 11.86
CA ARG A 188 11.98 -17.59 10.47
C ARG A 188 12.70 -16.69 9.46
N ALA A 189 12.90 -15.41 9.80
CA ALA A 189 13.56 -14.45 8.91
C ALA A 189 15.04 -14.77 8.63
N GLN A 190 15.65 -15.69 9.35
CA GLN A 190 17.04 -16.13 9.15
C GLN A 190 17.15 -17.48 8.43
N ARG A 191 16.05 -18.04 7.96
CA ARG A 191 16.00 -19.37 7.35
C ARG A 191 15.88 -19.27 5.85
N LEU A 192 16.67 -20.07 5.13
CA LEU A 192 16.59 -20.15 3.67
C LEU A 192 15.57 -21.18 3.16
N ASP A 193 15.09 -22.07 4.02
CA ASP A 193 14.05 -23.06 3.73
C ASP A 193 12.63 -22.54 4.01
N ASP A 194 12.53 -21.25 4.39
CA ASP A 194 11.29 -20.56 4.81
C ASP A 194 11.20 -19.20 4.12
N HIS A 195 10.03 -18.86 3.57
CA HIS A 195 9.83 -17.57 2.91
C HIS A 195 9.61 -16.38 3.86
N ALA A 196 9.29 -16.64 5.14
CA ALA A 196 9.00 -15.58 6.08
C ALA A 196 10.21 -14.67 6.31
N GLY A 197 9.99 -13.35 6.27
CA GLY A 197 11.06 -12.36 6.48
C GLY A 197 12.07 -12.28 5.33
N SER A 198 11.66 -12.60 4.11
CA SER A 198 12.49 -12.52 2.91
C SER A 198 11.90 -11.62 1.84
N VAL A 199 12.71 -11.26 0.86
CA VAL A 199 12.26 -10.74 -0.43
C VAL A 199 12.38 -11.87 -1.44
N ILE A 200 11.33 -12.09 -2.19
CA ILE A 200 11.22 -13.11 -3.24
C ILE A 200 11.42 -12.43 -4.60
N ARG A 201 12.02 -13.15 -5.55
CA ARG A 201 12.09 -12.72 -6.95
C ARG A 201 11.69 -13.87 -7.87
N ILE A 202 10.67 -13.63 -8.70
CA ILE A 202 10.17 -14.57 -9.72
C ILE A 202 10.03 -13.85 -11.06
N THR A 203 9.80 -14.60 -12.14
CA THR A 203 9.39 -14.02 -13.42
C THR A 203 7.92 -13.61 -13.39
N ALA A 204 7.46 -12.89 -14.39
CA ALA A 204 6.05 -12.55 -14.58
C ALA A 204 5.12 -13.78 -14.63
N ASP A 205 5.66 -14.95 -15.03
CA ASP A 205 4.92 -16.22 -15.10
C ASP A 205 5.10 -17.13 -13.88
N GLY A 206 5.76 -16.61 -12.81
CA GLY A 206 5.93 -17.33 -11.54
C GLY A 206 7.14 -18.28 -11.51
N GLU A 207 7.98 -18.31 -12.54
CA GLU A 207 9.19 -19.14 -12.57
C GLU A 207 10.32 -18.50 -11.74
N VAL A 208 11.27 -19.35 -11.31
CA VAL A 208 12.45 -18.87 -10.58
C VAL A 208 13.53 -18.42 -11.56
N PRO A 209 13.97 -17.15 -11.55
CA PRO A 209 15.09 -16.68 -12.35
C PRO A 209 16.37 -17.47 -12.06
N LYS A 210 17.11 -17.85 -13.12
CA LYS A 210 18.35 -18.65 -12.99
C LYS A 210 19.45 -17.93 -12.22
N ASP A 211 19.43 -16.61 -12.21
CA ASP A 211 20.36 -15.73 -11.52
C ASP A 211 19.92 -15.36 -10.09
N ASN A 212 18.93 -16.06 -9.53
CA ASN A 212 18.60 -15.92 -8.11
C ASN A 212 19.75 -16.46 -7.23
N PRO A 213 20.07 -15.78 -6.11
CA PRO A 213 21.29 -16.03 -5.36
C PRO A 213 21.34 -17.39 -4.65
N PHE A 214 20.20 -18.05 -4.46
CA PHE A 214 20.12 -19.34 -3.78
C PHE A 214 19.71 -20.49 -4.70
N THR A 215 19.65 -20.25 -6.01
CA THR A 215 19.38 -21.29 -7.02
C THR A 215 20.43 -22.40 -6.94
N GLY A 216 19.98 -23.65 -6.85
CA GLY A 216 20.85 -24.81 -6.73
C GLY A 216 21.47 -25.04 -5.35
N ARG A 217 21.21 -24.19 -4.36
CA ARG A 217 21.67 -24.37 -2.99
C ARG A 217 20.78 -25.40 -2.26
N PRO A 218 21.34 -26.53 -1.79
CA PRO A 218 20.57 -27.55 -1.07
C PRO A 218 19.92 -26.97 0.20
N GLY A 219 18.63 -27.26 0.41
CA GLY A 219 17.87 -26.80 1.57
C GLY A 219 17.45 -25.33 1.53
N ALA A 220 17.76 -24.60 0.46
CA ALA A 220 17.28 -23.25 0.26
C ALA A 220 16.14 -23.20 -0.76
N ARG A 221 15.24 -22.24 -0.60
CA ARG A 221 14.22 -21.92 -1.60
C ARG A 221 14.82 -21.02 -2.66
N ALA A 222 14.77 -21.48 -3.91
CA ALA A 222 15.44 -20.82 -5.03
C ALA A 222 14.85 -19.44 -5.38
N GLU A 223 13.58 -19.21 -5.05
CA GLU A 223 12.88 -17.95 -5.26
C GLU A 223 13.27 -16.84 -4.27
N ILE A 224 13.98 -17.16 -3.19
CA ILE A 224 14.47 -16.15 -2.22
C ILE A 224 15.55 -15.29 -2.88
N PHE A 225 15.39 -13.97 -2.76
CA PHE A 225 16.37 -12.98 -3.23
C PHE A 225 17.22 -12.42 -2.08
N SER A 226 16.60 -12.16 -0.92
CA SER A 226 17.28 -11.71 0.31
C SER A 226 16.52 -12.18 1.54
N ILE A 227 17.16 -12.13 2.72
CA ILE A 227 16.57 -12.56 4.00
C ILE A 227 16.82 -11.54 5.11
N GLY A 228 16.24 -11.79 6.28
CA GLY A 228 16.51 -10.99 7.47
C GLY A 228 15.66 -9.75 7.61
N ASN A 229 14.46 -9.74 7.03
CA ASN A 229 13.50 -8.67 7.17
C ASN A 229 12.41 -9.00 8.20
N ARG A 230 11.91 -7.97 8.89
CA ARG A 230 10.81 -8.13 9.84
C ARG A 230 9.44 -7.99 9.21
N ASN A 231 9.19 -6.88 8.53
CA ASN A 231 7.90 -6.61 7.88
C ASN A 231 8.03 -5.46 6.87
N VAL A 232 8.40 -5.77 5.66
CA VAL A 232 8.58 -4.80 4.59
C VAL A 232 7.21 -4.29 4.12
N GLN A 233 6.99 -2.97 4.21
CA GLN A 233 5.70 -2.33 3.92
C GLN A 233 5.74 -1.33 2.77
N GLY A 234 6.92 -0.94 2.31
CA GLY A 234 7.10 -0.11 1.13
C GLY A 234 8.27 -0.62 0.31
N ALA A 235 8.16 -0.57 -1.00
CA ALA A 235 9.22 -0.91 -1.94
C ALA A 235 9.05 -0.15 -3.25
N SER A 236 10.15 0.29 -3.85
CA SER A 236 10.17 0.98 -5.14
C SER A 236 11.55 0.82 -5.79
N LEU A 237 11.62 0.82 -7.11
CA LEU A 237 12.90 0.88 -7.79
C LEU A 237 13.46 2.30 -7.77
N HIS A 238 14.76 2.41 -7.56
CA HIS A 238 15.48 3.66 -7.78
C HIS A 238 15.44 4.01 -9.28
N PRO A 239 15.02 5.21 -9.67
CA PRO A 239 14.77 5.55 -11.08
C PRO A 239 16.01 5.45 -11.99
N ASP A 240 17.18 5.75 -11.45
CA ASP A 240 18.41 5.80 -12.24
C ASP A 240 19.20 4.48 -12.19
N THR A 241 19.21 3.78 -11.04
CA THR A 241 20.03 2.56 -10.85
C THR A 241 19.24 1.28 -11.07
N GLY A 242 17.91 1.32 -10.98
CA GLY A 242 17.05 0.14 -11.02
C GLY A 242 17.16 -0.76 -9.80
N GLU A 243 17.90 -0.38 -8.76
CA GLU A 243 17.99 -1.13 -7.50
C GLU A 243 16.66 -1.06 -6.74
N LEU A 244 16.28 -2.15 -6.11
CA LEU A 244 15.10 -2.20 -5.26
C LEU A 244 15.41 -1.58 -3.91
N TRP A 245 14.71 -0.50 -3.58
CA TRP A 245 14.72 0.11 -2.25
C TRP A 245 13.47 -0.30 -1.50
N SER A 246 13.59 -0.54 -0.21
CA SER A 246 12.45 -0.87 0.63
C SER A 246 12.59 -0.32 2.04
N HIS A 247 11.46 -0.10 2.69
CA HIS A 247 11.43 0.14 4.12
C HIS A 247 10.62 -0.93 4.84
N GLU A 248 10.93 -1.12 6.09
CA GLU A 248 10.25 -2.07 6.94
C GLU A 248 9.92 -1.53 8.33
N HIS A 249 8.89 -2.12 8.95
CA HIS A 249 8.57 -1.82 10.34
C HIS A 249 9.51 -2.56 11.30
N GLY A 250 10.19 -1.81 12.13
CA GLY A 250 10.88 -2.32 13.31
C GLY A 250 9.91 -2.76 14.42
N PRO A 251 10.44 -3.20 15.56
CA PRO A 251 9.66 -3.39 16.79
C PRO A 251 9.32 -2.03 17.43
N GLN A 252 9.57 -1.84 18.71
CA GLN A 252 9.45 -0.51 19.32
C GLN A 252 10.67 0.33 18.94
N GLY A 253 10.54 1.17 17.89
CA GLY A 253 11.64 1.82 17.17
C GLY A 253 12.32 0.90 16.15
N GLY A 254 13.28 1.44 15.39
CA GLY A 254 14.08 0.69 14.44
C GLY A 254 13.33 0.29 13.17
N ASP A 255 12.41 1.13 12.68
CA ASP A 255 11.98 1.05 11.28
C ASP A 255 13.19 1.36 10.41
N GLU A 256 13.34 0.72 9.26
CA GLU A 256 14.55 0.79 8.44
C GLU A 256 14.25 1.09 6.97
N LEU A 257 15.16 1.82 6.33
CA LEU A 257 15.23 1.97 4.87
C LEU A 257 16.46 1.23 4.36
N ASN A 258 16.28 0.34 3.40
CA ASN A 258 17.30 -0.55 2.87
C ASN A 258 17.33 -0.57 1.34
N ILE A 259 18.50 -0.77 0.74
CA ILE A 259 18.64 -1.20 -0.65
C ILE A 259 18.68 -2.73 -0.67
N ILE A 260 17.77 -3.35 -1.36
CA ILE A 260 17.63 -4.81 -1.38
C ILE A 260 18.51 -5.42 -2.46
N ARG A 261 19.51 -6.21 -2.03
CA ARG A 261 20.52 -6.83 -2.90
C ARG A 261 20.49 -8.35 -2.81
N ALA A 262 20.88 -8.99 -3.89
CA ALA A 262 20.91 -10.45 -4.03
C ALA A 262 21.75 -11.12 -2.93
N GLY A 263 21.18 -12.08 -2.24
CA GLY A 263 21.85 -12.90 -1.23
C GLY A 263 22.15 -12.20 0.10
N VAL A 264 21.74 -10.95 0.26
CA VAL A 264 22.02 -10.16 1.46
C VAL A 264 21.08 -10.53 2.61
N ASN A 265 21.65 -10.55 3.83
CA ASN A 265 20.91 -10.69 5.09
C ASN A 265 20.81 -9.35 5.79
N TYR A 266 19.56 -8.85 6.00
CA TYR A 266 19.27 -7.56 6.65
C TYR A 266 19.18 -7.65 8.19
N GLY A 267 19.45 -8.82 8.73
CA GLY A 267 19.82 -9.00 10.13
C GLY A 267 18.70 -9.28 11.12
N TRP A 268 17.45 -8.97 10.82
CA TRP A 268 16.34 -9.26 11.72
C TRP A 268 16.23 -10.78 12.00
N PRO A 269 16.06 -11.23 13.26
CA PRO A 269 16.03 -10.49 14.54
C PRO A 269 17.38 -10.48 15.27
N VAL A 270 18.46 -10.84 14.60
CA VAL A 270 19.80 -10.94 15.21
C VAL A 270 20.36 -9.56 15.54
N ILE A 271 20.15 -8.61 14.63
CA ILE A 271 20.45 -7.19 14.84
C ILE A 271 19.18 -6.35 14.61
N THR A 272 19.04 -5.23 15.33
CA THR A 272 17.98 -4.25 15.16
C THR A 272 18.26 -3.01 16.00
N TYR A 273 17.75 -1.85 15.56
CA TYR A 273 17.76 -0.60 16.30
C TYR A 273 16.57 -0.45 17.26
N GLY A 274 15.63 -1.40 17.26
CA GLY A 274 14.45 -1.38 18.11
C GLY A 274 14.57 -2.31 19.33
N VAL A 275 13.61 -2.18 20.24
CA VAL A 275 13.52 -2.94 21.48
C VAL A 275 12.18 -3.69 21.58
N ASN A 276 12.06 -4.61 22.51
CA ASN A 276 10.81 -5.31 22.78
C ASN A 276 9.72 -4.34 23.25
N TYR A 277 8.50 -4.51 22.71
CA TYR A 277 7.34 -3.78 23.20
C TYR A 277 7.12 -4.00 24.70
N MET A 278 6.60 -2.98 25.37
CA MET A 278 6.26 -2.95 26.81
C MET A 278 7.44 -3.08 27.76
N THR A 279 8.42 -3.93 27.47
CA THR A 279 9.56 -4.16 28.36
C THR A 279 10.75 -3.26 28.08
N GLY A 280 10.86 -2.72 26.85
CA GLY A 280 12.03 -1.96 26.41
C GLY A 280 13.34 -2.78 26.37
N THR A 281 13.27 -4.10 26.55
CA THR A 281 14.45 -4.94 26.56
C THR A 281 15.03 -5.13 25.18
N ARG A 282 16.33 -5.35 25.08
CA ARG A 282 17.07 -5.58 23.84
C ARG A 282 16.54 -6.80 23.08
N ILE A 283 16.56 -6.71 21.75
CA ILE A 283 16.33 -7.83 20.85
C ILE A 283 17.66 -8.19 20.18
N GLY A 284 17.93 -9.49 20.09
CA GLY A 284 19.13 -10.01 19.43
C GLY A 284 20.45 -9.61 20.09
N GLU A 285 21.50 -9.51 19.28
CA GLU A 285 22.87 -9.30 19.73
C GLU A 285 23.29 -7.82 19.75
N GLY A 286 22.56 -6.95 19.03
CA GLY A 286 22.84 -5.53 18.93
C GLY A 286 22.33 -4.88 17.67
N THR A 287 23.02 -3.83 17.24
CA THR A 287 22.68 -3.09 16.02
C THR A 287 23.57 -3.49 14.84
N HIS A 288 24.70 -4.16 15.07
CA HIS A 288 25.67 -4.52 14.04
C HIS A 288 26.17 -5.96 14.24
N LYS A 289 26.33 -6.68 13.12
CA LYS A 289 27.00 -8.00 13.08
C LYS A 289 27.63 -8.23 11.72
N LYS A 290 28.82 -8.83 11.69
CA LYS A 290 29.50 -9.19 10.44
C LYS A 290 28.62 -10.12 9.60
N GLY A 291 28.49 -9.81 8.31
CA GLY A 291 27.66 -10.58 7.36
C GLY A 291 26.18 -10.19 7.35
N MET A 292 25.79 -9.14 8.08
CA MET A 292 24.46 -8.53 8.05
C MET A 292 24.56 -7.08 7.61
N ALA A 293 23.69 -6.69 6.67
CA ALA A 293 23.66 -5.33 6.14
C ALA A 293 23.16 -4.34 7.19
N GLN A 294 23.61 -3.11 7.03
CA GLN A 294 23.11 -1.97 7.81
C GLN A 294 22.10 -1.19 6.97
N PRO A 295 21.05 -0.64 7.59
CA PRO A 295 20.10 0.22 6.89
C PRO A 295 20.77 1.53 6.48
N LEU A 296 20.29 2.12 5.37
CA LEU A 296 20.68 3.47 4.95
C LEU A 296 20.18 4.54 5.92
N HIS A 297 19.01 4.28 6.48
CA HIS A 297 18.35 5.14 7.46
C HIS A 297 17.49 4.29 8.40
N TYR A 298 17.33 4.75 9.64
CA TYR A 298 16.43 4.10 10.60
C TYR A 298 15.73 5.15 11.48
N TRP A 299 14.55 4.79 11.96
CA TRP A 299 13.74 5.68 12.80
C TRP A 299 13.61 5.16 14.23
N VAL A 300 14.04 5.99 15.18
CA VAL A 300 13.79 5.82 16.61
C VAL A 300 13.35 7.16 17.18
N PRO A 301 12.08 7.32 17.56
CA PRO A 301 11.02 6.30 17.61
C PRO A 301 10.53 5.86 16.22
N SER A 302 9.90 4.67 16.15
CA SER A 302 9.23 4.17 14.94
C SER A 302 8.21 5.17 14.42
N ILE A 303 8.19 5.37 13.10
CA ILE A 303 7.19 6.18 12.40
C ILE A 303 6.09 5.33 11.76
N ALA A 304 6.26 3.99 11.76
CA ALA A 304 5.43 3.02 11.05
C ALA A 304 5.27 3.41 9.56
N PRO A 305 6.36 3.35 8.76
CA PRO A 305 6.33 3.78 7.37
C PRO A 305 5.38 2.92 6.53
N SER A 306 4.67 3.56 5.60
CA SER A 306 3.71 2.91 4.70
C SER A 306 4.16 3.00 3.24
N GLY A 307 3.25 3.09 2.26
CA GLY A 307 3.65 3.14 0.85
C GLY A 307 4.84 4.07 0.57
N MET A 308 5.68 3.68 -0.39
CA MET A 308 6.91 4.39 -0.77
C MET A 308 7.00 4.57 -2.27
N THR A 309 7.49 5.72 -2.72
CA THR A 309 7.82 5.97 -4.11
C THR A 309 8.98 6.94 -4.24
N PHE A 310 9.76 6.82 -5.31
CA PHE A 310 10.66 7.89 -5.76
C PHE A 310 9.88 8.91 -6.58
N TYR A 311 10.17 10.18 -6.39
CA TYR A 311 9.59 11.23 -7.22
C TYR A 311 10.37 11.35 -8.53
N THR A 312 9.68 11.15 -9.64
CA THR A 312 10.24 11.22 -11.00
C THR A 312 9.59 12.30 -11.87
N GLY A 313 8.60 13.01 -11.31
CA GLY A 313 7.83 14.00 -12.04
C GLY A 313 8.56 15.32 -12.30
N ASP A 314 7.92 16.18 -13.12
CA ASP A 314 8.48 17.46 -13.55
C ASP A 314 7.91 18.67 -12.81
N GLN A 315 6.77 18.52 -12.12
CA GLN A 315 6.13 19.65 -11.41
C GLN A 315 6.97 20.21 -10.26
N PHE A 316 7.77 19.34 -9.62
CA PHE A 316 8.68 19.71 -8.54
C PHE A 316 10.10 19.23 -8.85
N PRO A 317 10.81 19.88 -9.78
CA PRO A 317 12.14 19.43 -10.22
C PRO A 317 13.14 19.25 -9.08
N GLN A 318 13.00 20.05 -8.01
CA GLN A 318 13.82 20.00 -6.79
C GLN A 318 13.58 18.75 -5.92
N TRP A 319 12.54 17.95 -6.23
CA TRP A 319 12.23 16.69 -5.54
C TRP A 319 12.60 15.44 -6.35
N ARG A 320 13.08 15.63 -7.57
CA ARG A 320 13.45 14.49 -8.43
C ARG A 320 14.50 13.61 -7.73
N GLY A 321 14.26 12.30 -7.69
CA GLY A 321 15.08 11.35 -6.96
C GLY A 321 14.85 11.29 -5.45
N ASN A 322 14.01 12.17 -4.87
CA ASN A 322 13.64 12.06 -3.46
C ASN A 322 12.66 10.91 -3.24
N ILE A 323 12.70 10.32 -2.06
CA ILE A 323 11.73 9.31 -1.63
C ILE A 323 10.60 10.00 -0.88
N PHE A 324 9.37 9.59 -1.20
CA PHE A 324 8.17 9.92 -0.44
C PHE A 324 7.61 8.67 0.20
N LEU A 325 7.27 8.73 1.48
CA LEU A 325 6.64 7.64 2.22
C LEU A 325 5.63 8.19 3.24
N GLY A 326 4.61 7.40 3.51
CA GLY A 326 3.64 7.73 4.54
C GLY A 326 4.13 7.30 5.92
N SER A 327 3.66 7.97 6.98
CA SER A 327 3.84 7.55 8.37
C SER A 327 2.48 7.29 9.01
N LEU A 328 2.19 6.04 9.31
CA LEU A 328 0.92 5.65 9.94
C LEU A 328 0.82 6.13 11.38
N LYS A 329 1.94 6.13 12.09
CA LYS A 329 1.98 6.50 13.51
C LYS A 329 1.72 7.99 13.72
N PHE A 330 2.35 8.84 12.91
CA PHE A 330 2.25 10.28 13.04
C PHE A 330 1.30 10.92 12.02
N ARG A 331 0.67 10.09 11.15
CA ARG A 331 -0.31 10.55 10.16
C ARG A 331 0.22 11.69 9.29
N GLN A 332 1.38 11.48 8.70
CA GLN A 332 2.13 12.49 7.95
C GLN A 332 2.77 11.88 6.71
N LEU A 333 3.12 12.75 5.77
CA LEU A 333 3.96 12.43 4.63
C LEU A 333 5.40 12.78 4.97
N VAL A 334 6.32 11.87 4.68
CA VAL A 334 7.76 12.06 4.87
C VAL A 334 8.44 12.10 3.51
N ARG A 335 9.27 13.13 3.27
CA ARG A 335 10.17 13.23 2.13
C ARG A 335 11.60 13.02 2.60
N LEU A 336 12.30 12.13 1.93
CA LEU A 336 13.74 11.92 2.14
C LEU A 336 14.51 12.42 0.94
N GLU A 337 15.46 13.30 1.19
CA GLU A 337 16.43 13.75 0.19
C GLU A 337 17.61 12.78 0.17
N ILE A 338 17.92 12.28 -1.03
CA ILE A 338 18.91 11.22 -1.23
C ILE A 338 20.13 11.79 -1.97
N ASP A 339 21.32 11.46 -1.48
CA ASP A 339 22.61 11.68 -2.16
C ASP A 339 23.38 10.36 -2.23
N GLY A 340 23.38 9.75 -3.40
CA GLY A 340 23.85 8.37 -3.58
C GLY A 340 23.08 7.37 -2.71
N GLU A 341 23.78 6.68 -1.82
CA GLU A 341 23.17 5.73 -0.87
C GLU A 341 22.96 6.34 0.53
N ARG A 342 22.82 7.67 0.63
CA ARG A 342 22.64 8.33 1.92
C ARG A 342 21.38 9.18 1.94
N VAL A 343 20.66 9.12 3.05
CA VAL A 343 19.61 10.08 3.38
C VAL A 343 20.30 11.30 3.97
N VAL A 344 20.20 12.44 3.29
CA VAL A 344 20.86 13.69 3.71
C VAL A 344 19.91 14.67 4.37
N HIS A 345 18.60 14.51 4.16
CA HIS A 345 17.58 15.34 4.78
C HIS A 345 16.24 14.60 4.90
N GLU A 346 15.50 14.87 5.96
CA GLU A 346 14.13 14.39 6.19
C GLU A 346 13.20 15.58 6.41
N GLU A 347 12.17 15.72 5.58
CA GLU A 347 11.09 16.69 5.76
C GLU A 347 9.79 15.96 6.11
N ARG A 348 9.05 16.47 7.11
CA ARG A 348 7.74 15.99 7.51
C ARG A 348 6.67 16.95 7.07
N MET A 349 5.68 16.45 6.36
CA MET A 349 4.61 17.23 5.74
C MET A 349 3.25 16.63 6.05
N LEU A 350 2.18 17.39 5.85
CA LEU A 350 0.80 16.93 5.97
C LEU A 350 0.50 16.29 7.33
N GLU A 351 1.01 16.89 8.40
CA GLU A 351 0.82 16.42 9.78
C GLU A 351 -0.67 16.29 10.13
N ASP A 352 -0.99 15.30 11.00
CA ASP A 352 -2.34 14.95 11.46
C ASP A 352 -3.35 14.55 10.38
N ARG A 353 -2.88 14.22 9.17
CA ARG A 353 -3.74 13.70 8.11
C ARG A 353 -3.70 12.18 8.06
N PRO A 354 -4.84 11.52 7.80
CA PRO A 354 -4.85 10.09 7.58
C PRO A 354 -3.99 9.77 6.35
N VAL A 355 -2.84 9.15 6.58
CA VAL A 355 -2.03 8.56 5.51
C VAL A 355 -2.29 7.07 5.54
N SER A 356 -2.81 6.53 4.46
CA SER A 356 -3.11 5.11 4.34
C SER A 356 -1.86 4.30 3.94
N TYR A 357 -1.97 2.98 3.93
CA TYR A 357 -1.01 2.05 3.32
C TYR A 357 -0.85 2.26 1.81
N THR A 358 -1.69 3.09 1.18
CA THR A 358 -1.66 3.38 -0.25
C THR A 358 -0.34 3.99 -0.70
N HIS A 359 0.03 3.70 -1.94
CA HIS A 359 1.10 4.37 -2.64
C HIS A 359 0.83 5.87 -2.69
N LEU A 360 1.81 6.65 -2.28
CA LEU A 360 1.85 8.06 -2.59
C LEU A 360 2.33 8.19 -4.03
N THR A 361 1.42 8.37 -4.95
CA THR A 361 1.79 8.74 -6.31
C THR A 361 1.58 10.23 -6.45
N LEU A 362 2.67 10.97 -6.47
CA LEU A 362 2.64 12.36 -6.90
C LEU A 362 2.53 12.33 -8.42
N GLN A 363 1.30 12.30 -8.95
CA GLN A 363 1.11 12.46 -10.38
C GLN A 363 1.48 13.87 -10.81
N THR A 364 2.30 13.95 -11.83
CA THR A 364 2.47 15.14 -12.65
C THR A 364 1.46 15.04 -13.77
N THR A 365 0.27 15.56 -13.57
CA THR A 365 -0.60 15.87 -14.69
C THR A 365 -0.11 17.19 -15.28
N SER A 366 0.46 17.15 -16.47
CA SER A 366 0.52 18.35 -17.31
C SER A 366 -0.91 18.80 -17.59
N PRO A 367 -1.18 20.10 -17.58
CA PRO A 367 -2.48 20.67 -17.91
C PRO A 367 -2.93 20.31 -19.31
#